data_893abc7696ef9020c1a88f5d1996df6b
#
_entry.id   893abc7696ef9020c1a88f5d1996df6b
#
_cell.length_a   1.000
_cell.length_b   1.000
_cell.length_c   1.000
_cell.angle_alpha   90.00
_cell.angle_beta   90.00
_cell.angle_gamma   90.00
#
_symmetry.space_group_name_H-M   'P 1'
#
loop_
_entity.id
_entity.type
_entity.pdbx_description
1 polymer ?
#
loop_
_entity_poly.entity_id
_entity_poly.type
_entity_poly.pdbx_seq_one_letter_code
_entity_poly.pdbx_strand_id
1 'polypeptide(L)'
;MRKLFLLFLPLFAASCGQVKQQAPAPEPVNVMSFNIRYDNLEDSLDNWQYRKDRAANAIRFYDVDILGTQEVLHNQLEDLKQRLPEYGVIGVGREDGKEKGEYSALWYKKDRFNLLDSGYFWLSETPEVAGSKGWDGACERIASWAKLQDKVSGKEFFALNTHLDHVGVAARREGISLMLDKVNELSGNLPVVV
;
A
#
# COMPACT_ATOMS: atom_id res chain seq x y z
N MET A 1 -42.65 79.38 8.88
CA MET A 1 -41.35 78.84 8.56
C MET A 1 -41.22 77.38 9.07
N ARG A 2 -41.47 76.41 8.23
CA ARG A 2 -41.39 74.97 8.63
C ARG A 2 -39.96 74.43 8.30
N LYS A 3 -39.22 74.04 9.32
CA LYS A 3 -37.88 73.39 9.15
C LYS A 3 -38.10 71.94 8.88
N LEU A 4 -37.64 71.48 7.69
CA LEU A 4 -37.64 70.09 7.27
C LEU A 4 -36.32 69.44 7.79
N PHE A 5 -36.43 68.46 8.70
CA PHE A 5 -35.30 67.61 9.15
C PHE A 5 -35.20 66.43 8.27
N LEU A 6 -34.12 66.34 7.47
CA LEU A 6 -33.74 65.13 6.73
C LEU A 6 -32.97 64.15 7.64
N LEU A 7 -33.60 63.04 7.94
CA LEU A 7 -32.93 61.90 8.64
C LEU A 7 -32.10 61.14 7.66
N PHE A 8 -30.81 61.21 7.81
CA PHE A 8 -29.86 60.30 7.08
C PHE A 8 -29.79 58.95 7.82
N LEU A 9 -30.28 57.89 7.22
CA LEU A 9 -30.09 56.50 7.67
C LEU A 9 -28.79 55.94 7.04
N PRO A 10 -27.79 55.50 7.84
CA PRO A 10 -26.62 54.83 7.25
C PRO A 10 -26.98 53.41 6.85
N LEU A 11 -26.84 53.08 5.57
CA LEU A 11 -26.87 51.71 5.06
C LEU A 11 -25.59 50.98 5.52
N PHE A 12 -25.70 50.08 6.48
CA PHE A 12 -24.67 49.12 6.79
C PHE A 12 -24.69 47.99 5.72
N ALA A 13 -23.78 48.03 4.77
CA ALA A 13 -23.52 46.90 3.89
C ALA A 13 -22.81 45.79 4.68
N ALA A 14 -23.56 44.75 5.04
CA ALA A 14 -22.99 43.55 5.61
C ALA A 14 -22.19 42.82 4.51
N SER A 15 -20.89 43.01 4.53
CA SER A 15 -19.96 42.19 3.73
C SER A 15 -19.94 40.75 4.28
N CYS A 16 -20.68 39.84 3.67
CA CYS A 16 -20.52 38.42 3.88
C CYS A 16 -19.16 37.99 3.32
N GLY A 17 -18.12 38.08 4.14
CA GLY A 17 -16.83 37.45 3.83
C GLY A 17 -17.05 35.93 3.76
N GLN A 18 -16.90 35.34 2.57
CA GLN A 18 -16.82 33.88 2.42
C GLN A 18 -15.59 33.41 3.23
N VAL A 19 -15.83 32.77 4.36
CA VAL A 19 -14.81 32.02 5.07
C VAL A 19 -14.39 30.91 4.11
N LYS A 20 -13.23 31.04 3.46
CA LYS A 20 -12.62 29.94 2.73
C LYS A 20 -12.39 28.82 3.74
N GLN A 21 -13.20 27.79 3.65
CA GLN A 21 -13.03 26.56 4.41
C GLN A 21 -11.67 26.01 4.04
N GLN A 22 -10.70 26.13 4.95
CA GLN A 22 -9.36 25.60 4.77
C GLN A 22 -9.51 24.08 4.62
N ALA A 23 -9.00 23.51 3.52
CA ALA A 23 -9.01 22.07 3.34
C ALA A 23 -8.38 21.42 4.59
N PRO A 24 -8.96 20.32 5.09
CA PRO A 24 -8.40 19.63 6.25
C PRO A 24 -6.94 19.29 5.98
N ALA A 25 -6.09 19.44 6.99
CA ALA A 25 -4.70 19.05 6.89
C ALA A 25 -4.64 17.58 6.47
N PRO A 26 -3.71 17.21 5.56
CA PRO A 26 -3.61 15.81 5.14
C PRO A 26 -3.27 14.94 6.36
N GLU A 27 -4.11 13.94 6.60
CA GLU A 27 -3.83 12.95 7.64
C GLU A 27 -2.62 12.09 7.26
N PRO A 28 -1.74 11.74 8.21
CA PRO A 28 -0.61 10.87 7.95
C PRO A 28 -1.07 9.50 7.44
N VAL A 29 -0.27 8.87 6.59
CA VAL A 29 -0.51 7.51 6.11
C VAL A 29 0.26 6.54 6.99
N ASN A 30 -0.43 5.62 7.64
CA ASN A 30 0.16 4.58 8.47
C ASN A 30 0.62 3.40 7.59
N VAL A 31 1.93 3.20 7.50
CA VAL A 31 2.53 2.14 6.68
C VAL A 31 3.11 1.06 7.58
N MET A 32 2.87 -0.21 7.25
CA MET A 32 3.44 -1.36 7.95
C MET A 32 4.09 -2.33 6.96
N SER A 33 5.29 -2.81 7.29
CA SER A 33 5.89 -4.00 6.68
C SER A 33 5.78 -5.15 7.68
N PHE A 34 5.20 -6.28 7.27
CA PHE A 34 4.91 -7.39 8.15
C PHE A 34 5.20 -8.74 7.48
N ASN A 35 6.36 -9.33 7.78
CA ASN A 35 6.58 -10.74 7.47
C ASN A 35 5.69 -11.57 8.41
N ILE A 36 4.67 -12.24 7.83
CA ILE A 36 3.70 -12.99 8.62
C ILE A 36 4.15 -14.44 8.91
N ARG A 37 5.31 -14.84 8.45
CA ARG A 37 5.80 -16.23 8.48
C ARG A 37 4.86 -17.16 7.71
N TYR A 38 5.36 -17.86 6.72
CA TYR A 38 4.56 -18.82 5.94
C TYR A 38 3.97 -19.93 6.84
N ASP A 39 2.89 -20.55 6.37
CA ASP A 39 2.20 -21.62 7.07
C ASP A 39 3.07 -22.88 7.04
N ASN A 40 3.73 -23.17 8.15
CA ASN A 40 4.56 -24.35 8.32
C ASN A 40 4.02 -25.22 9.47
N LEU A 41 3.65 -26.44 9.15
CA LEU A 41 3.10 -27.39 10.14
C LEU A 41 4.09 -27.73 11.27
N GLU A 42 5.39 -27.59 11.02
CA GLU A 42 6.44 -27.81 12.02
C GLU A 42 6.50 -26.69 13.10
N ASP A 43 5.87 -25.56 12.86
CA ASP A 43 5.81 -24.44 13.82
C ASP A 43 4.92 -24.75 15.05
N SER A 44 4.32 -25.95 15.13
CA SER A 44 3.54 -26.41 16.27
C SER A 44 2.48 -25.41 16.74
N LEU A 45 2.60 -24.90 17.99
CA LEU A 45 1.68 -23.91 18.57
C LEU A 45 1.78 -22.51 17.93
N ASP A 46 2.85 -22.26 17.18
CA ASP A 46 3.04 -21.04 16.39
C ASP A 46 2.62 -21.21 14.93
N ASN A 47 1.98 -22.34 14.58
CA ASN A 47 1.43 -22.58 13.25
C ASN A 47 0.39 -21.51 12.88
N TRP A 48 0.21 -21.26 11.58
CA TRP A 48 -0.66 -20.22 11.04
C TRP A 48 -2.09 -20.27 11.59
N GLN A 49 -2.66 -21.45 11.75
CA GLN A 49 -4.04 -21.62 12.27
C GLN A 49 -4.26 -20.94 13.62
N TYR A 50 -3.21 -20.81 14.45
CA TYR A 50 -3.27 -20.15 15.76
C TYR A 50 -2.87 -18.68 15.73
N ARG A 51 -2.26 -18.21 14.62
CA ARG A 51 -1.74 -16.84 14.50
C ARG A 51 -2.63 -15.93 13.65
N LYS A 52 -3.44 -16.46 12.73
CA LYS A 52 -4.19 -15.71 11.74
C LYS A 52 -5.07 -14.59 12.32
N ASP A 53 -5.75 -14.85 13.43
CA ASP A 53 -6.55 -13.83 14.10
C ASP A 53 -5.68 -12.77 14.79
N ARG A 54 -4.54 -13.17 15.35
CA ARG A 54 -3.58 -12.23 15.94
C ARG A 54 -2.95 -11.33 14.88
N ALA A 55 -2.61 -11.87 13.72
CA ALA A 55 -2.07 -11.11 12.60
C ALA A 55 -3.06 -10.05 12.11
N ALA A 56 -4.32 -10.44 11.87
CA ALA A 56 -5.36 -9.51 11.47
C ALA A 56 -5.64 -8.44 12.54
N ASN A 57 -5.69 -8.84 13.81
CA ASN A 57 -5.90 -7.91 14.92
C ASN A 57 -4.74 -6.91 15.10
N ALA A 58 -3.50 -7.34 14.88
CA ALA A 58 -2.34 -6.44 14.90
C ALA A 58 -2.46 -5.37 13.79
N ILE A 59 -2.83 -5.74 12.58
CA ILE A 59 -3.03 -4.81 11.47
C ILE A 59 -4.10 -3.76 11.81
N ARG A 60 -5.23 -4.19 12.40
CA ARG A 60 -6.28 -3.27 12.85
C ARG A 60 -5.86 -2.40 14.03
N PHE A 61 -5.15 -2.98 15.00
CA PHE A 61 -4.71 -2.26 16.20
C PHE A 61 -3.81 -1.06 15.87
N TYR A 62 -2.92 -1.22 14.89
CA TYR A 62 -2.06 -0.15 14.42
C TYR A 62 -2.71 0.75 13.38
N ASP A 63 -3.99 0.53 13.08
CA ASP A 63 -4.75 1.32 12.09
C ASP A 63 -4.02 1.49 10.76
N VAL A 64 -3.49 0.38 10.24
CA VAL A 64 -2.60 0.36 9.07
C VAL A 64 -3.35 0.76 7.82
N ASP A 65 -2.85 1.74 7.09
CA ASP A 65 -3.43 2.20 5.83
C ASP A 65 -2.88 1.47 4.62
N ILE A 66 -1.56 1.27 4.62
CA ILE A 66 -0.81 0.54 3.58
C ILE A 66 0.01 -0.54 4.27
N LEU A 67 -0.15 -1.78 3.84
CA LEU A 67 0.51 -2.93 4.42
C LEU A 67 1.25 -3.73 3.35
N GLY A 68 2.56 -3.93 3.54
CA GLY A 68 3.35 -4.91 2.81
C GLY A 68 3.46 -6.19 3.63
N THR A 69 3.01 -7.32 3.09
CA THR A 69 3.18 -8.62 3.74
C THR A 69 4.15 -9.51 2.97
N GLN A 70 4.95 -10.30 3.69
CA GLN A 70 5.92 -11.22 3.13
C GLN A 70 5.67 -12.64 3.69
N GLU A 71 6.16 -13.65 2.98
CA GLU A 71 5.99 -15.08 3.28
C GLU A 71 4.53 -15.54 3.30
N VAL A 72 3.68 -14.93 2.50
CA VAL A 72 2.25 -15.23 2.49
C VAL A 72 1.97 -16.38 1.51
N LEU A 73 1.50 -17.52 1.97
CA LEU A 73 0.96 -18.58 1.10
C LEU A 73 -0.50 -18.26 0.71
N HIS A 74 -0.99 -18.89 -0.35
CA HIS A 74 -2.34 -18.63 -0.87
C HIS A 74 -3.43 -18.81 0.19
N ASN A 75 -3.39 -19.86 1.00
CA ASN A 75 -4.33 -20.08 2.10
C ASN A 75 -4.28 -18.96 3.16
N GLN A 76 -3.09 -18.44 3.45
CA GLN A 76 -2.91 -17.31 4.38
C GLN A 76 -3.47 -16.01 3.80
N LEU A 77 -3.28 -15.79 2.48
CA LEU A 77 -3.86 -14.66 1.78
C LEU A 77 -5.40 -14.67 1.89
N GLU A 78 -6.02 -15.81 1.61
CA GLU A 78 -7.47 -15.95 1.68
C GLU A 78 -8.00 -15.82 3.12
N ASP A 79 -7.30 -16.37 4.12
CA ASP A 79 -7.61 -16.19 5.53
C ASP A 79 -7.57 -14.70 5.95
N LEU A 80 -6.56 -13.95 5.47
CA LEU A 80 -6.45 -12.51 5.74
C LEU A 80 -7.53 -11.71 5.00
N LYS A 81 -7.83 -12.02 3.74
CA LYS A 81 -8.92 -11.37 2.98
C LYS A 81 -10.27 -11.49 3.68
N GLN A 82 -10.56 -12.67 4.24
CA GLN A 82 -11.80 -12.89 5.01
C GLN A 82 -11.82 -12.06 6.30
N ARG A 83 -10.67 -11.86 6.95
CA ARG A 83 -10.54 -11.12 8.21
C ARG A 83 -10.40 -9.63 8.04
N LEU A 84 -9.93 -9.18 6.90
CA LEU A 84 -9.66 -7.79 6.56
C LEU A 84 -10.43 -7.36 5.30
N PRO A 85 -11.79 -7.51 5.30
CA PRO A 85 -12.59 -7.19 4.13
C PRO A 85 -12.53 -5.71 3.72
N GLU A 86 -12.09 -4.84 4.63
CA GLU A 86 -11.87 -3.41 4.41
C GLU A 86 -10.65 -3.11 3.53
N TYR A 87 -9.75 -4.09 3.33
CA TYR A 87 -8.57 -3.92 2.50
C TYR A 87 -8.76 -4.44 1.07
N GLY A 88 -8.16 -3.74 0.11
CA GLY A 88 -7.82 -4.28 -1.20
C GLY A 88 -6.42 -4.91 -1.15
N VAL A 89 -6.15 -5.89 -2.01
CA VAL A 89 -4.86 -6.59 -2.05
C VAL A 89 -4.38 -6.76 -3.48
N ILE A 90 -3.07 -6.59 -3.68
CA ILE A 90 -2.34 -6.78 -4.93
C ILE A 90 -1.22 -7.78 -4.68
N GLY A 91 -1.02 -8.69 -5.61
CA GLY A 91 0.04 -9.69 -5.58
C GLY A 91 -0.41 -11.04 -6.12
N VAL A 92 0.57 -11.83 -6.51
CA VAL A 92 0.42 -13.21 -7.00
C VAL A 92 1.49 -14.10 -6.38
N GLY A 93 1.30 -15.40 -6.46
CA GLY A 93 2.31 -16.37 -6.03
C GLY A 93 3.56 -16.30 -6.91
N ARG A 94 4.74 -16.24 -6.28
CA ARG A 94 6.02 -15.98 -6.94
C ARG A 94 6.47 -17.08 -7.92
N GLU A 95 5.95 -18.33 -7.77
CA GLU A 95 6.40 -19.46 -8.58
C GLU A 95 5.69 -19.54 -9.95
N ASP A 96 4.42 -19.14 -10.03
CA ASP A 96 3.64 -19.31 -11.27
C ASP A 96 2.91 -18.04 -11.73
N GLY A 97 3.02 -16.97 -10.96
CA GLY A 97 2.27 -15.74 -11.23
C GLY A 97 0.76 -15.86 -10.99
N LYS A 98 0.34 -16.86 -10.21
CA LYS A 98 -1.05 -17.11 -9.82
C LYS A 98 -1.16 -17.39 -8.33
N GLU A 99 -1.16 -18.65 -7.93
CA GLU A 99 -1.41 -19.07 -6.54
C GLU A 99 -0.22 -19.78 -5.89
N LYS A 100 0.77 -20.22 -6.67
CA LYS A 100 1.88 -21.01 -6.19
C LYS A 100 3.02 -20.16 -5.59
N GLY A 101 3.55 -20.65 -4.48
CA GLY A 101 4.65 -20.01 -3.75
C GLY A 101 4.20 -18.85 -2.88
N GLU A 102 5.15 -18.19 -2.27
CA GLU A 102 4.90 -17.06 -1.39
C GLU A 102 4.56 -15.79 -2.17
N TYR A 103 3.64 -15.01 -1.63
CA TYR A 103 3.31 -13.67 -2.10
C TYR A 103 4.15 -12.64 -1.34
N SER A 104 4.53 -11.57 -2.02
CA SER A 104 4.88 -10.28 -1.43
C SER A 104 3.70 -9.35 -1.66
N ALA A 105 2.63 -9.55 -0.88
CA ALA A 105 1.36 -8.87 -1.15
C ALA A 105 1.34 -7.44 -0.60
N LEU A 106 0.75 -6.52 -1.37
CA LEU A 106 0.52 -5.14 -0.99
C LEU A 106 -0.97 -4.91 -0.73
N TRP A 107 -1.30 -4.38 0.45
CA TRP A 107 -2.66 -4.12 0.90
C TRP A 107 -2.89 -2.64 1.10
N TYR A 108 -4.11 -2.17 0.87
CA TYR A 108 -4.51 -0.78 1.08
C TYR A 108 -5.95 -0.69 1.60
N LYS A 109 -6.25 0.27 2.48
CA LYS A 109 -7.63 0.55 2.92
C LYS A 109 -8.48 1.07 1.77
N LYS A 110 -9.55 0.33 1.43
CA LYS A 110 -10.47 0.67 0.32
C LYS A 110 -11.30 1.93 0.57
N ASP A 111 -11.59 2.22 1.81
CA ASP A 111 -12.36 3.41 2.19
C ASP A 111 -11.53 4.70 2.07
N ARG A 112 -10.20 4.61 2.30
CA ARG A 112 -9.28 5.73 2.23
C ARG A 112 -8.70 5.97 0.83
N PHE A 113 -8.41 4.92 0.07
CA PHE A 113 -7.69 5.04 -1.21
C PHE A 113 -8.48 4.53 -2.41
N ASN A 114 -8.30 5.21 -3.54
CA ASN A 114 -8.62 4.70 -4.87
C ASN A 114 -7.38 4.01 -5.43
N LEU A 115 -7.53 2.80 -5.94
CA LEU A 115 -6.51 2.13 -6.73
C LEU A 115 -6.56 2.67 -8.16
N LEU A 116 -5.49 3.33 -8.60
CA LEU A 116 -5.38 3.90 -9.95
C LEU A 116 -4.75 2.92 -10.93
N ASP A 117 -3.69 2.22 -10.47
CA ASP A 117 -2.95 1.25 -11.25
C ASP A 117 -2.21 0.29 -10.33
N SER A 118 -1.90 -0.92 -10.80
CA SER A 118 -1.16 -1.90 -9.99
C SER A 118 -0.53 -2.98 -10.87
N GLY A 119 0.46 -3.67 -10.30
CA GLY A 119 1.10 -4.78 -10.96
C GLY A 119 2.11 -5.48 -10.08
N TYR A 120 2.91 -6.30 -10.73
CA TYR A 120 3.99 -7.05 -10.10
C TYR A 120 5.08 -7.35 -11.13
N PHE A 121 6.28 -7.64 -10.67
CA PHE A 121 7.40 -8.09 -11.50
C PHE A 121 8.35 -8.95 -10.68
N TRP A 122 9.07 -9.84 -11.35
CA TRP A 122 10.07 -10.69 -10.69
C TRP A 122 11.40 -9.95 -10.56
N LEU A 123 12.10 -10.19 -9.44
CA LEU A 123 13.45 -9.68 -9.24
C LEU A 123 14.46 -10.64 -9.92
N SER A 124 14.55 -10.52 -11.22
CA SER A 124 15.39 -11.35 -12.08
C SER A 124 15.81 -10.61 -13.35
N GLU A 125 16.69 -11.19 -14.13
CA GLU A 125 17.10 -10.70 -15.45
C GLU A 125 15.94 -10.70 -16.47
N THR A 126 14.83 -11.37 -16.14
CA THR A 126 13.61 -11.45 -16.96
C THR A 126 12.39 -11.13 -16.11
N PRO A 127 12.21 -9.86 -15.69
CA PRO A 127 11.22 -9.47 -14.68
C PRO A 127 9.75 -9.70 -15.07
N GLU A 128 9.48 -9.86 -16.36
CA GLU A 128 8.12 -10.11 -16.88
C GLU A 128 7.80 -11.62 -17.01
N VAL A 129 8.78 -12.49 -16.70
CA VAL A 129 8.60 -13.94 -16.81
C VAL A 129 8.20 -14.54 -15.47
N ALA A 130 7.01 -15.10 -15.39
CA ALA A 130 6.49 -15.71 -14.17
C ALA A 130 7.40 -16.86 -13.69
N GLY A 131 7.71 -16.87 -12.40
CA GLY A 131 8.58 -17.87 -11.80
C GLY A 131 10.06 -17.72 -12.14
N SER A 132 10.48 -16.59 -12.71
CA SER A 132 11.91 -16.37 -12.99
C SER A 132 12.67 -16.13 -11.69
N LYS A 133 13.85 -16.78 -11.61
CA LYS A 133 14.78 -16.65 -10.49
C LYS A 133 16.00 -15.86 -10.94
N GLY A 134 16.32 -14.77 -10.24
CA GLY A 134 17.41 -13.87 -10.62
C GLY A 134 18.75 -14.21 -9.99
N TRP A 135 19.81 -14.05 -10.77
CA TRP A 135 21.23 -14.09 -10.36
C TRP A 135 21.58 -15.32 -9.51
N ASP A 136 22.15 -15.10 -8.33
CA ASP A 136 22.51 -16.12 -7.35
C ASP A 136 21.41 -16.40 -6.31
N GLY A 137 20.17 -16.00 -6.59
CA GLY A 137 19.05 -16.15 -5.66
C GLY A 137 18.75 -17.60 -5.30
N ALA A 138 18.37 -17.85 -4.05
CA ALA A 138 17.96 -19.18 -3.59
C ALA A 138 16.58 -19.57 -4.13
N CYS A 139 15.69 -18.58 -4.31
CA CYS A 139 14.33 -18.77 -4.82
C CYS A 139 13.89 -17.56 -5.65
N GLU A 140 12.74 -17.69 -6.28
CA GLU A 140 12.06 -16.62 -7.01
C GLU A 140 11.72 -15.50 -6.03
N ARG A 141 11.89 -14.23 -6.47
CA ARG A 141 11.50 -13.04 -5.72
C ARG A 141 10.62 -12.15 -6.58
N ILE A 142 9.58 -11.63 -5.98
CA ILE A 142 8.56 -10.82 -6.65
C ILE A 142 8.36 -9.51 -5.89
N ALA A 143 8.09 -8.45 -6.62
CA ALA A 143 7.63 -7.18 -6.08
C ALA A 143 6.21 -6.91 -6.56
N SER A 144 5.34 -6.45 -5.65
CA SER A 144 3.98 -6.00 -5.96
C SER A 144 3.90 -4.50 -5.73
N TRP A 145 3.23 -3.77 -6.62
CA TRP A 145 3.14 -2.32 -6.57
C TRP A 145 1.73 -1.80 -6.85
N ALA A 146 1.47 -0.59 -6.40
CA ALA A 146 0.23 0.14 -6.66
C ALA A 146 0.48 1.65 -6.80
N LYS A 147 -0.30 2.30 -7.66
CA LYS A 147 -0.56 3.75 -7.65
C LYS A 147 -1.86 3.99 -6.93
N LEU A 148 -1.82 4.77 -5.89
CA LEU A 148 -2.94 5.03 -5.00
C LEU A 148 -3.23 6.52 -4.93
N GLN A 149 -4.52 6.87 -4.84
CA GLN A 149 -4.97 8.23 -4.60
C GLN A 149 -5.71 8.30 -3.27
N ASP A 150 -5.25 9.15 -2.37
CA ASP A 150 -5.97 9.46 -1.13
C ASP A 150 -7.26 10.22 -1.45
N LYS A 151 -8.41 9.66 -1.04
CA LYS A 151 -9.73 10.19 -1.38
C LYS A 151 -10.04 11.53 -0.72
N VAL A 152 -9.38 11.83 0.41
CA VAL A 152 -9.60 13.06 1.18
C VAL A 152 -8.79 14.20 0.60
N SER A 153 -7.48 13.98 0.40
CA SER A 153 -6.57 15.01 -0.09
C SER A 153 -6.48 15.09 -1.61
N GLY A 154 -6.91 14.04 -2.32
CA GLY A 154 -6.73 13.89 -3.78
C GLY A 154 -5.29 13.63 -4.21
N LYS A 155 -4.35 13.52 -3.26
CA LYS A 155 -2.92 13.28 -3.55
C LYS A 155 -2.69 11.84 -3.95
N GLU A 156 -1.76 11.66 -4.89
CA GLU A 156 -1.35 10.36 -5.40
C GLU A 156 0.03 9.98 -4.89
N PHE A 157 0.28 8.68 -4.74
CA PHE A 157 1.57 8.13 -4.39
C PHE A 157 1.74 6.72 -4.96
N PHE A 158 2.97 6.27 -5.01
CA PHE A 158 3.34 4.93 -5.45
C PHE A 158 3.77 4.11 -4.23
N ALA A 159 3.27 2.88 -4.12
CA ALA A 159 3.66 1.94 -3.07
C ALA A 159 4.19 0.65 -3.70
N LEU A 160 5.24 0.09 -3.12
CA LEU A 160 5.82 -1.17 -3.54
C LEU A 160 6.16 -2.03 -2.33
N ASN A 161 5.95 -3.33 -2.43
CA ASN A 161 6.35 -4.31 -1.42
C ASN A 161 7.09 -5.48 -2.07
N THR A 162 8.14 -5.92 -1.40
CA THR A 162 8.92 -7.11 -1.81
C THR A 162 9.48 -7.86 -0.62
N HIS A 163 10.07 -9.02 -0.90
CA HIS A 163 10.86 -9.83 0.05
C HIS A 163 12.16 -10.23 -0.65
N LEU A 164 13.26 -9.59 -0.26
CA LEU A 164 14.56 -9.82 -0.87
C LEU A 164 15.09 -11.23 -0.59
N ASP A 165 16.00 -11.70 -1.43
CA ASP A 165 16.60 -13.03 -1.27
C ASP A 165 17.46 -13.13 -0.01
N HIS A 166 17.32 -14.23 0.72
CA HIS A 166 18.00 -14.44 2.01
C HIS A 166 19.42 -15.00 1.86
N VAL A 167 19.78 -15.56 0.69
CA VAL A 167 21.10 -16.14 0.39
C VAL A 167 21.87 -15.28 -0.60
N GLY A 168 21.32 -15.04 -1.79
CA GLY A 168 21.99 -14.42 -2.92
C GLY A 168 22.39 -12.97 -2.66
N VAL A 169 23.69 -12.69 -2.66
CA VAL A 169 24.21 -11.31 -2.49
C VAL A 169 23.98 -10.50 -3.77
N ALA A 170 24.29 -11.11 -4.93
CA ALA A 170 24.03 -10.46 -6.21
C ALA A 170 22.52 -10.28 -6.43
N ALA A 171 21.69 -11.28 -6.10
CA ALA A 171 20.25 -11.18 -6.20
C ALA A 171 19.68 -10.03 -5.39
N ARG A 172 20.18 -9.77 -4.18
CA ARG A 172 19.76 -8.58 -3.40
C ARG A 172 20.20 -7.28 -4.04
N ARG A 173 21.47 -7.18 -4.45
CA ARG A 173 22.03 -5.95 -5.03
C ARG A 173 21.35 -5.59 -6.34
N GLU A 174 21.33 -6.53 -7.27
CA GLU A 174 20.76 -6.32 -8.60
C GLU A 174 19.22 -6.21 -8.55
N GLY A 175 18.58 -6.99 -7.65
CA GLY A 175 17.15 -6.87 -7.39
C GLY A 175 16.75 -5.50 -6.87
N ILE A 176 17.54 -4.87 -5.99
CA ILE A 176 17.32 -3.48 -5.55
C ILE A 176 17.54 -2.51 -6.71
N SER A 177 18.59 -2.71 -7.55
CA SER A 177 18.81 -1.86 -8.72
C SER A 177 17.63 -1.92 -9.67
N LEU A 178 17.16 -3.13 -10.02
CA LEU A 178 15.96 -3.32 -10.84
C LEU A 178 14.71 -2.67 -10.22
N MET A 179 14.52 -2.80 -8.90
CA MET A 179 13.40 -2.14 -8.22
C MET A 179 13.46 -0.62 -8.37
N LEU A 180 14.63 0.00 -8.21
CA LEU A 180 14.78 1.45 -8.36
C LEU A 180 14.48 1.90 -9.80
N ASP A 181 14.94 1.14 -10.79
CA ASP A 181 14.63 1.41 -12.20
C ASP A 181 13.11 1.32 -12.47
N LYS A 182 12.46 0.25 -11.97
CA LYS A 182 11.01 0.06 -12.08
C LYS A 182 10.22 1.13 -11.31
N VAL A 183 10.67 1.53 -10.13
CA VAL A 183 10.06 2.65 -9.38
C VAL A 183 10.15 3.94 -10.19
N ASN A 184 11.31 4.29 -10.76
CA ASN A 184 11.48 5.48 -11.59
C ASN A 184 10.59 5.44 -12.83
N GLU A 185 10.51 4.30 -13.51
CA GLU A 185 9.67 4.07 -14.69
C GLU A 185 8.17 4.24 -14.35
N LEU A 186 7.72 3.57 -13.30
CA LEU A 186 6.31 3.42 -12.97
C LEU A 186 5.76 4.58 -12.14
N SER A 187 6.50 5.10 -11.16
CA SER A 187 6.00 6.16 -10.28
C SER A 187 5.95 7.53 -10.95
N GLY A 188 6.82 7.77 -11.95
CA GLY A 188 7.03 9.11 -12.50
C GLY A 188 7.56 10.06 -11.41
N ASN A 189 6.79 11.11 -11.09
CA ASN A 189 7.14 12.10 -10.05
C ASN A 189 6.34 11.92 -8.75
N LEU A 190 5.64 10.81 -8.59
CA LEU A 190 4.86 10.55 -7.37
C LEU A 190 5.77 10.30 -6.16
N PRO A 191 5.35 10.69 -4.95
CA PRO A 191 5.98 10.20 -3.72
C PRO A 191 5.95 8.67 -3.68
N VAL A 192 7.01 8.06 -3.15
CA VAL A 192 7.21 6.60 -3.15
C VAL A 192 7.32 6.06 -1.73
N VAL A 193 6.66 4.93 -1.49
CA VAL A 193 6.78 4.09 -0.29
C VAL A 193 7.25 2.70 -0.74
N VAL A 194 8.35 2.20 -0.16
CA VAL A 194 8.90 0.85 -0.41
C VAL A 194 9.04 0.11 0.90
#